data_93224cd31e9effe38e189ad0b0b0e386
#
_entry.id   93224cd31e9effe38e189ad0b0b0e386
#
_cell.length_a   1.000
_cell.length_b   1.000
_cell.length_c   1.000
_cell.angle_alpha   90.00
_cell.angle_beta   90.00
_cell.angle_gamma   90.00
#
_symmetry.space_group_name_H-M   'P 1'
#
loop_
_entity.id
_entity.type
_entity.pdbx_description
1 polymer ?
#
loop_
_entity_poly.entity_id
_entity_poly.type
_entity_poly.pdbx_seq_one_letter_code
_entity_poly.pdbx_strand_id
1 'polypeptide(L)'
;MSLAPCKGLTSFHLHILAMTLMLCDHLWATLLPQQEWMTCIGRLAFPIFAFLTVEGYFHTSSIRRYLLRLLAFALISEIPFDLVYGSTLFYPFHQNVLWTFLLGLLCIRFCEFVRSKHRTWLGWAALALAAVMGYLLGTLLMVDYAGVGILMVLTFYVFRQRTWKSLLGQLLCLGYLNIHMLGTYFYPISIGSWTFELVQQGFAVLALIPIWLYNGARGHHSKAFQYFCYAFYPAHLLVLYVLWQLWM
;
A
#
# COMPACT_ATOMS: atom_id res chain seq x y z
N MET A 1 -21.49 -0.99 25.41
CA MET A 1 -20.33 -1.23 26.29
C MET A 1 -19.13 -0.54 25.65
N SER A 2 -18.73 0.62 26.17
CA SER A 2 -17.56 1.37 25.70
C SER A 2 -16.32 0.62 26.15
N LEU A 3 -15.63 -0.04 25.24
CA LEU A 3 -14.32 -0.61 25.51
C LEU A 3 -13.35 0.57 25.77
N ALA A 4 -12.66 0.52 26.91
CA ALA A 4 -11.59 1.45 27.22
C ALA A 4 -10.59 1.54 26.03
N PRO A 5 -9.95 2.68 25.79
CA PRO A 5 -8.99 2.82 24.70
C PRO A 5 -7.89 1.79 24.89
N CYS A 6 -7.88 0.75 24.05
CA CYS A 6 -6.82 -0.25 24.06
C CYS A 6 -5.48 0.47 23.84
N LYS A 7 -4.50 0.17 24.69
CA LYS A 7 -3.10 0.54 24.45
C LYS A 7 -2.70 -0.09 23.10
N GLY A 8 -2.57 0.73 22.05
CA GLY A 8 -2.26 0.23 20.71
C GLY A 8 -1.85 1.38 19.79
N LEU A 9 -1.49 1.05 18.55
CA LEU A 9 -1.12 2.03 17.55
C LEU A 9 -2.36 2.77 17.04
N THR A 10 -2.23 4.08 16.80
CA THR A 10 -3.25 4.90 16.15
C THR A 10 -2.95 5.03 14.65
N SER A 11 -3.92 5.54 13.87
CA SER A 11 -3.68 5.86 12.45
C SER A 11 -2.50 6.82 12.25
N PHE A 12 -2.30 7.77 13.17
CA PHE A 12 -1.12 8.64 13.16
C PHE A 12 0.19 7.85 13.23
N HIS A 13 0.31 6.90 14.17
CA HIS A 13 1.50 6.07 14.32
C HIS A 13 1.75 5.20 13.08
N LEU A 14 0.69 4.64 12.49
CA LEU A 14 0.81 3.84 11.27
C LEU A 14 1.24 4.67 10.06
N HIS A 15 0.75 5.92 9.91
CA HIS A 15 1.23 6.82 8.84
C HIS A 15 2.70 7.15 9.00
N ILE A 16 3.16 7.52 10.20
CA ILE A 16 4.58 7.80 10.46
C ILE A 16 5.43 6.56 10.16
N LEU A 17 5.04 5.39 10.68
CA LEU A 17 5.74 4.14 10.43
C LEU A 17 5.84 3.84 8.92
N ALA A 18 4.71 3.90 8.20
CA ALA A 18 4.69 3.60 6.77
C ALA A 18 5.53 4.60 5.94
N MET A 19 5.49 5.90 6.28
CA MET A 19 6.34 6.92 5.63
C MET A 19 7.83 6.67 5.89
N THR A 20 8.21 6.29 7.11
CA THR A 20 9.61 5.96 7.46
C THR A 20 10.09 4.74 6.70
N LEU A 21 9.29 3.67 6.66
CA LEU A 21 9.62 2.44 5.93
C LEU A 21 9.71 2.69 4.42
N MET A 22 8.80 3.49 3.85
CA MET A 22 8.83 3.90 2.45
C MET A 22 10.09 4.73 2.13
N LEU A 23 10.49 5.64 3.03
CA LEU A 23 11.73 6.40 2.87
C LEU A 23 12.96 5.47 2.87
N CYS A 24 12.99 4.46 3.75
CA CYS A 24 14.07 3.46 3.75
C CYS A 24 14.15 2.72 2.41
N ASP A 25 13.01 2.30 1.86
CA ASP A 25 12.96 1.62 0.56
C ASP A 25 13.49 2.50 -0.59
N HIS A 26 13.07 3.76 -0.62
CA HIS A 26 13.50 4.69 -1.66
C HIS A 26 14.95 5.16 -1.48
N LEU A 27 15.47 5.25 -0.25
CA LEU A 27 16.89 5.45 0.00
C LEU A 27 17.74 4.29 -0.55
N TRP A 28 17.29 3.06 -0.35
CA TRP A 28 17.95 1.91 -0.96
C TRP A 28 17.90 1.99 -2.49
N ALA A 29 16.75 2.31 -3.06
CA ALA A 29 16.59 2.36 -4.51
C ALA A 29 17.40 3.47 -5.20
N THR A 30 17.88 4.48 -4.45
CA THR A 30 18.57 5.66 -5.01
C THR A 30 20.00 5.80 -4.51
N LEU A 31 20.20 6.05 -3.21
CA LEU A 31 21.49 6.48 -2.65
C LEU A 31 22.28 5.34 -2.00
N LEU A 32 21.61 4.31 -1.48
CA LEU A 32 22.23 3.29 -0.63
C LEU A 32 21.91 1.84 -1.11
N PRO A 33 22.17 1.49 -2.38
CA PRO A 33 21.79 0.19 -2.94
C PRO A 33 22.47 -1.01 -2.27
N GLN A 34 23.60 -0.80 -1.57
CA GLN A 34 24.29 -1.86 -0.83
C GLN A 34 23.61 -2.22 0.51
N GLN A 35 22.66 -1.41 0.98
CA GLN A 35 21.97 -1.60 2.26
C GLN A 35 20.67 -2.38 2.08
N GLU A 36 20.74 -3.64 1.65
CA GLU A 36 19.57 -4.49 1.30
C GLU A 36 18.52 -4.63 2.41
N TRP A 37 18.92 -4.53 3.69
CA TRP A 37 17.99 -4.56 4.80
C TRP A 37 16.96 -3.42 4.74
N MET A 38 17.30 -2.28 4.11
CA MET A 38 16.41 -1.13 3.99
C MET A 38 15.22 -1.45 3.09
N THR A 39 15.43 -2.15 1.97
CA THR A 39 14.32 -2.57 1.12
C THR A 39 13.51 -3.71 1.75
N CYS A 40 14.15 -4.63 2.51
CA CYS A 40 13.43 -5.67 3.23
C CYS A 40 12.38 -5.10 4.20
N ILE A 41 12.76 -4.11 5.03
CA ILE A 41 11.80 -3.43 5.91
C ILE A 41 10.87 -2.49 5.14
N GLY A 42 11.35 -1.92 4.04
CA GLY A 42 10.57 -1.05 3.14
C GLY A 42 9.35 -1.74 2.55
N ARG A 43 9.43 -3.05 2.28
CA ARG A 43 8.28 -3.84 1.77
C ARG A 43 7.04 -3.77 2.66
N LEU A 44 7.19 -3.49 3.95
CA LEU A 44 6.07 -3.33 4.89
C LEU A 44 5.25 -2.06 4.62
N ALA A 45 5.82 -1.04 3.96
CA ALA A 45 5.17 0.25 3.77
C ALA A 45 3.87 0.14 2.96
N PHE A 46 3.91 -0.57 1.83
CA PHE A 46 2.76 -0.68 0.93
C PHE A 46 1.53 -1.32 1.59
N PRO A 47 1.61 -2.50 2.27
CA PRO A 47 0.45 -3.07 2.94
C PRO A 47 -0.11 -2.17 4.06
N ILE A 48 0.74 -1.42 4.79
CA ILE A 48 0.27 -0.47 5.80
C ILE A 48 -0.50 0.67 5.14
N PHE A 49 -0.01 1.25 4.04
CA PHE A 49 -0.73 2.28 3.30
C PHE A 49 -2.02 1.75 2.67
N ALA A 50 -2.01 0.53 2.12
CA ALA A 50 -3.21 -0.11 1.57
C ALA A 50 -4.29 -0.27 2.66
N PHE A 51 -3.92 -0.74 3.85
CA PHE A 51 -4.80 -0.82 5.01
C PHE A 51 -5.34 0.56 5.42
N LEU A 52 -4.46 1.56 5.57
CA LEU A 52 -4.85 2.93 5.92
C LEU A 52 -5.76 3.58 4.88
N THR A 53 -5.57 3.25 3.60
CA THR A 53 -6.42 3.72 2.49
C THR A 53 -7.83 3.16 2.61
N VAL A 54 -7.97 1.87 2.94
CA VAL A 54 -9.28 1.22 3.19
C VAL A 54 -9.93 1.82 4.44
N GLU A 55 -9.20 1.97 5.54
CA GLU A 55 -9.72 2.61 6.76
C GLU A 55 -10.16 4.06 6.46
N GLY A 56 -9.38 4.80 5.69
CA GLY A 56 -9.72 6.15 5.24
C GLY A 56 -11.04 6.19 4.45
N TYR A 57 -11.31 5.21 3.59
CA TYR A 57 -12.56 5.09 2.85
C TYR A 57 -13.78 5.02 3.78
N PHE A 58 -13.72 4.21 4.82
CA PHE A 58 -14.85 4.02 5.74
C PHE A 58 -14.98 5.14 6.79
N HIS A 59 -13.94 5.93 7.02
CA HIS A 59 -13.96 7.02 7.99
C HIS A 59 -14.09 8.41 7.37
N THR A 60 -14.11 8.53 6.03
CA THR A 60 -14.24 9.84 5.38
C THR A 60 -15.69 10.33 5.36
N SER A 61 -15.91 11.60 5.61
CA SER A 61 -17.21 12.26 5.44
C SER A 61 -17.60 12.47 3.96
N SER A 62 -16.63 12.40 3.03
CA SER A 62 -16.86 12.61 1.61
C SER A 62 -15.87 11.82 0.77
N ILE A 63 -16.33 10.68 0.26
CA ILE A 63 -15.53 9.83 -0.63
C ILE A 63 -15.10 10.57 -1.91
N ARG A 64 -15.97 11.43 -2.47
CA ARG A 64 -15.62 12.23 -3.65
C ARG A 64 -14.41 13.12 -3.39
N ARG A 65 -14.39 13.84 -2.26
CA ARG A 65 -13.25 14.69 -1.90
C ARG A 65 -12.00 13.87 -1.60
N TYR A 66 -12.14 12.66 -1.06
CA TYR A 66 -11.03 11.76 -0.82
C TYR A 66 -10.41 11.28 -2.14
N LEU A 67 -11.22 10.79 -3.08
CA LEU A 67 -10.76 10.35 -4.40
C LEU A 67 -10.12 11.50 -5.21
N LEU A 68 -10.71 12.70 -5.17
CA LEU A 68 -10.15 13.87 -5.87
C LEU A 68 -8.79 14.30 -5.30
N ARG A 69 -8.61 14.25 -3.96
CA ARG A 69 -7.29 14.52 -3.36
C ARG A 69 -6.26 13.47 -3.80
N LEU A 70 -6.65 12.19 -3.74
CA LEU A 70 -5.77 11.10 -4.15
C LEU A 70 -5.37 11.23 -5.62
N LEU A 71 -6.32 11.54 -6.50
CA LEU A 71 -6.07 11.80 -7.93
C LEU A 71 -5.12 13.00 -8.12
N ALA A 72 -5.37 14.11 -7.43
CA ALA A 72 -4.52 15.30 -7.54
C ALA A 72 -3.07 15.01 -7.12
N PHE A 73 -2.87 14.30 -6.01
CA PHE A 73 -1.53 13.92 -5.57
C PHE A 73 -0.92 12.80 -6.43
N ALA A 74 -1.71 11.90 -7.02
CA ALA A 74 -1.21 10.95 -8.02
C ALA A 74 -0.60 11.70 -9.21
N LEU A 75 -1.31 12.68 -9.76
CA LEU A 75 -0.81 13.50 -10.89
C LEU A 75 0.42 14.34 -10.50
N ILE A 76 0.43 14.96 -9.32
CA ILE A 76 1.57 15.76 -8.85
C ILE A 76 2.80 14.87 -8.64
N SER A 77 2.60 13.63 -8.21
CA SER A 77 3.68 12.70 -7.88
C SER A 77 4.30 12.02 -9.09
N GLU A 78 3.66 12.08 -10.28
CA GLU A 78 4.23 11.47 -11.48
C GLU A 78 5.60 12.08 -11.84
N ILE A 79 5.72 13.40 -11.85
CA ILE A 79 6.98 14.04 -12.20
C ILE A 79 8.16 13.58 -11.33
N PRO A 80 8.11 13.68 -9.98
CA PRO A 80 9.19 13.18 -9.15
C PRO A 80 9.38 11.66 -9.22
N PHE A 81 8.32 10.89 -9.45
CA PHE A 81 8.39 9.46 -9.63
C PHE A 81 9.09 9.08 -10.94
N ASP A 82 8.72 9.70 -12.05
CA ASP A 82 9.32 9.49 -13.36
C ASP A 82 10.79 9.91 -13.39
N LEU A 83 11.17 10.98 -12.69
CA LEU A 83 12.56 11.38 -12.52
C LEU A 83 13.39 10.33 -11.82
N VAL A 84 12.87 9.70 -10.76
CA VAL A 84 13.59 8.66 -9.99
C VAL A 84 13.67 7.35 -10.77
N TYR A 85 12.57 6.87 -11.34
CA TYR A 85 12.49 5.53 -11.92
C TYR A 85 12.65 5.47 -13.44
N GLY A 86 12.36 6.56 -14.14
CA GLY A 86 12.48 6.68 -15.59
C GLY A 86 13.61 7.59 -16.07
N SER A 87 14.24 8.35 -15.16
CA SER A 87 15.26 9.38 -15.49
C SER A 87 14.78 10.41 -16.52
N THR A 88 13.47 10.62 -16.59
CA THR A 88 12.80 11.55 -17.52
C THR A 88 11.66 12.28 -16.81
N LEU A 89 11.17 13.38 -17.39
CA LEU A 89 10.01 14.10 -16.87
C LEU A 89 8.68 13.37 -17.14
N PHE A 90 8.68 12.42 -18.07
CA PHE A 90 7.50 11.63 -18.43
C PHE A 90 7.90 10.21 -18.82
N TYR A 91 7.45 9.23 -18.04
CA TYR A 91 7.71 7.81 -18.24
C TYR A 91 6.41 7.00 -18.14
N PRO A 92 5.70 6.76 -19.27
CA PRO A 92 4.35 6.19 -19.26
C PRO A 92 4.29 4.69 -18.92
N PHE A 93 5.43 4.02 -18.72
CA PHE A 93 5.49 2.57 -18.52
C PHE A 93 5.56 2.14 -17.05
N HIS A 94 5.51 3.09 -16.11
CA HIS A 94 5.43 2.80 -14.68
C HIS A 94 4.79 3.99 -13.96
N GLN A 95 3.58 3.81 -13.42
CA GLN A 95 2.83 4.85 -12.73
C GLN A 95 3.00 4.72 -11.22
N ASN A 96 2.99 5.84 -10.50
CA ASN A 96 3.21 5.84 -9.05
C ASN A 96 2.10 5.12 -8.24
N VAL A 97 2.41 4.75 -7.01
CA VAL A 97 1.56 3.94 -6.11
C VAL A 97 0.20 4.56 -5.78
N LEU A 98 0.03 5.88 -5.90
CA LEU A 98 -1.25 6.54 -5.60
C LEU A 98 -2.33 6.16 -6.62
N TRP A 99 -1.96 5.81 -7.85
CA TRP A 99 -2.87 5.24 -8.84
C TRP A 99 -3.38 3.87 -8.42
N THR A 100 -2.52 3.02 -7.85
CA THR A 100 -2.91 1.72 -7.29
C THR A 100 -3.98 1.89 -6.20
N PHE A 101 -3.76 2.83 -5.28
CA PHE A 101 -4.75 3.12 -4.24
C PHE A 101 -6.04 3.71 -4.79
N LEU A 102 -5.95 4.61 -5.77
CA LEU A 102 -7.13 5.20 -6.43
C LEU A 102 -7.98 4.12 -7.10
N LEU A 103 -7.37 3.24 -7.91
CA LEU A 103 -8.07 2.13 -8.57
C LEU A 103 -8.66 1.15 -7.55
N GLY A 104 -7.92 0.82 -6.49
CA GLY A 104 -8.40 -0.01 -5.39
C GLY A 104 -9.64 0.59 -4.71
N LEU A 105 -9.64 1.90 -4.44
CA LEU A 105 -10.80 2.59 -3.87
C LEU A 105 -11.99 2.66 -4.83
N LEU A 106 -11.76 2.79 -6.14
CA LEU A 106 -12.84 2.73 -7.15
C LEU A 106 -13.47 1.34 -7.19
N CYS A 107 -12.67 0.27 -7.08
CA CYS A 107 -13.17 -1.10 -6.94
C CYS A 107 -14.02 -1.27 -5.68
N ILE A 108 -13.57 -0.77 -4.52
CA ILE A 108 -14.35 -0.79 -3.27
C ILE A 108 -15.65 -0.01 -3.43
N ARG A 109 -15.60 1.18 -4.03
CA ARG A 109 -16.77 2.01 -4.28
C ARG A 109 -17.82 1.29 -5.12
N PHE A 110 -17.37 0.59 -6.17
CA PHE A 110 -18.24 -0.25 -7.00
C PHE A 110 -18.89 -1.38 -6.18
N CYS A 111 -18.10 -2.11 -5.39
CA CYS A 111 -18.61 -3.19 -4.52
C CYS A 111 -19.67 -2.67 -3.53
N GLU A 112 -19.40 -1.54 -2.85
CA GLU A 112 -20.32 -0.94 -1.89
C GLU A 112 -21.60 -0.42 -2.57
N PHE A 113 -21.51 0.13 -3.79
CA PHE A 113 -22.66 0.55 -4.56
C PHE A 113 -23.58 -0.63 -4.89
N VAL A 114 -23.03 -1.76 -5.35
CA VAL A 114 -23.80 -2.96 -5.65
C VAL A 114 -24.42 -3.55 -4.38
N ARG A 115 -23.64 -3.65 -3.30
CA ARG A 115 -24.11 -4.16 -1.99
C ARG A 115 -25.26 -3.34 -1.41
N SER A 116 -25.25 -2.03 -1.59
CA SER A 116 -26.31 -1.16 -1.07
C SER A 116 -27.64 -1.30 -1.79
N LYS A 117 -27.66 -1.82 -3.02
CA LYS A 117 -28.83 -1.89 -3.88
C LYS A 117 -29.35 -3.30 -4.14
N HIS A 118 -28.55 -4.33 -3.91
CA HIS A 118 -28.81 -5.67 -4.40
C HIS A 118 -28.64 -6.76 -3.33
N ARG A 119 -29.08 -7.98 -3.69
CA ARG A 119 -28.96 -9.16 -2.84
C ARG A 119 -27.50 -9.54 -2.57
N THR A 120 -27.26 -10.23 -1.47
CA THR A 120 -25.92 -10.61 -0.98
C THR A 120 -25.04 -11.30 -2.01
N TRP A 121 -25.59 -12.19 -2.84
CA TRP A 121 -24.83 -12.90 -3.88
C TRP A 121 -24.27 -11.97 -4.97
N LEU A 122 -25.05 -10.91 -5.34
CA LEU A 122 -24.58 -9.88 -6.29
C LEU A 122 -23.40 -9.09 -5.72
N GLY A 123 -23.34 -8.91 -4.40
CA GLY A 123 -22.18 -8.31 -3.74
C GLY A 123 -20.89 -9.14 -3.90
N TRP A 124 -21.01 -10.48 -3.85
CA TRP A 124 -19.87 -11.36 -4.11
C TRP A 124 -19.48 -11.38 -5.59
N ALA A 125 -20.44 -11.41 -6.50
CA ALA A 125 -20.19 -11.30 -7.93
C ALA A 125 -19.53 -9.96 -8.29
N ALA A 126 -19.97 -8.85 -7.69
CA ALA A 126 -19.33 -7.54 -7.85
C ALA A 126 -17.88 -7.53 -7.34
N LEU A 127 -17.62 -8.20 -6.22
CA LEU A 127 -16.26 -8.32 -5.68
C LEU A 127 -15.35 -9.13 -6.63
N ALA A 128 -15.81 -10.26 -7.14
CA ALA A 128 -15.08 -11.07 -8.10
C ALA A 128 -14.79 -10.26 -9.38
N LEU A 129 -15.79 -9.55 -9.91
CA LEU A 129 -15.62 -8.68 -11.08
C LEU A 129 -14.64 -7.54 -10.78
N ALA A 130 -14.73 -6.88 -9.62
CA ALA A 130 -13.83 -5.81 -9.20
C ALA A 130 -12.38 -6.31 -9.06
N ALA A 131 -12.19 -7.53 -8.53
CA ALA A 131 -10.87 -8.14 -8.42
C ALA A 131 -10.25 -8.41 -9.80
N VAL A 132 -10.99 -9.02 -10.72
CA VAL A 132 -10.54 -9.31 -12.08
C VAL A 132 -10.25 -8.02 -12.85
N MET A 133 -11.22 -7.09 -12.87
CA MET A 133 -11.07 -5.81 -13.60
C MET A 133 -9.98 -4.93 -12.98
N GLY A 134 -9.90 -4.89 -11.65
CA GLY A 134 -8.84 -4.16 -10.95
C GLY A 134 -7.46 -4.72 -11.26
N TYR A 135 -7.32 -6.05 -11.24
CA TYR A 135 -6.06 -6.71 -11.62
C TYR A 135 -5.65 -6.39 -13.07
N LEU A 136 -6.59 -6.53 -14.01
CA LEU A 136 -6.32 -6.24 -15.43
C LEU A 136 -5.97 -4.76 -15.65
N LEU A 137 -6.78 -3.84 -15.10
CA LEU A 137 -6.53 -2.40 -15.24
C LEU A 137 -5.21 -1.98 -14.60
N GLY A 138 -4.91 -2.47 -13.39
CA GLY A 138 -3.64 -2.15 -12.72
C GLY A 138 -2.43 -2.63 -13.49
N THR A 139 -2.53 -3.82 -14.11
CA THR A 139 -1.46 -4.37 -14.95
C THR A 139 -1.34 -3.63 -16.28
N LEU A 140 -2.45 -3.35 -16.95
CA LEU A 140 -2.45 -2.62 -18.24
C LEU A 140 -1.98 -1.17 -18.11
N LEU A 141 -2.37 -0.50 -17.03
CA LEU A 141 -1.94 0.88 -16.75
C LEU A 141 -0.55 0.94 -16.11
N MET A 142 0.08 -0.20 -15.89
CA MET A 142 1.44 -0.32 -15.31
C MET A 142 1.60 0.47 -14.01
N VAL A 143 0.56 0.43 -13.14
CA VAL A 143 0.64 1.10 -11.84
C VAL A 143 1.61 0.35 -10.92
N ASP A 144 2.19 1.05 -9.95
CA ASP A 144 3.10 0.44 -8.99
C ASP A 144 2.42 -0.72 -8.25
N TYR A 145 3.13 -1.84 -8.08
CA TYR A 145 2.58 -3.16 -7.70
C TYR A 145 1.57 -3.76 -8.69
N ALA A 146 1.42 -3.19 -9.89
CA ALA A 146 0.51 -3.67 -10.95
C ALA A 146 -0.91 -3.98 -10.42
N GLY A 147 -1.59 -4.96 -11.01
CA GLY A 147 -2.89 -5.42 -10.52
C GLY A 147 -2.86 -6.08 -9.15
N VAL A 148 -1.69 -6.61 -8.74
CA VAL A 148 -1.52 -7.27 -7.42
C VAL A 148 -1.70 -6.28 -6.27
N GLY A 149 -1.24 -5.03 -6.43
CA GLY A 149 -1.46 -3.97 -5.45
C GLY A 149 -2.94 -3.69 -5.20
N ILE A 150 -3.76 -3.72 -6.26
CA ILE A 150 -5.22 -3.56 -6.14
C ILE A 150 -5.84 -4.74 -5.38
N LEU A 151 -5.38 -5.97 -5.65
CA LEU A 151 -5.82 -7.15 -4.90
C LEU A 151 -5.46 -7.06 -3.42
N MET A 152 -4.30 -6.48 -3.06
CA MET A 152 -3.96 -6.24 -1.66
C MET A 152 -4.91 -5.23 -0.99
N VAL A 153 -5.29 -4.15 -1.67
CA VAL A 153 -6.31 -3.19 -1.18
C VAL A 153 -7.65 -3.91 -0.96
N LEU A 154 -8.09 -4.74 -1.93
CA LEU A 154 -9.32 -5.52 -1.81
C LEU A 154 -9.23 -6.57 -0.70
N THR A 155 -8.06 -7.14 -0.43
CA THR A 155 -7.84 -8.05 0.71
C THR A 155 -8.16 -7.36 2.04
N PHE A 156 -7.66 -6.15 2.27
CA PHE A 156 -7.97 -5.39 3.47
C PHE A 156 -9.44 -4.94 3.53
N TYR A 157 -10.08 -4.71 2.40
CA TYR A 157 -11.51 -4.44 2.34
C TYR A 157 -12.34 -5.66 2.75
N VAL A 158 -12.07 -6.83 2.20
CA VAL A 158 -12.81 -8.08 2.46
C VAL A 158 -12.63 -8.53 3.91
N PHE A 159 -11.38 -8.53 4.39
CA PHE A 159 -10.99 -9.00 5.71
C PHE A 159 -10.84 -7.85 6.73
N ARG A 160 -11.67 -6.81 6.61
CA ARG A 160 -11.60 -5.63 7.47
C ARG A 160 -11.95 -5.92 8.94
N GLN A 161 -12.77 -6.92 9.20
CA GLN A 161 -13.21 -7.23 10.56
C GLN A 161 -12.05 -7.72 11.44
N ARG A 162 -12.08 -7.36 12.75
CA ARG A 162 -11.07 -7.77 13.73
C ARG A 162 -11.40 -9.16 14.29
N THR A 163 -11.33 -10.19 13.45
CA THR A 163 -11.55 -11.58 13.81
C THR A 163 -10.34 -12.42 13.41
N TRP A 164 -10.13 -13.58 14.10
CA TRP A 164 -9.05 -14.49 13.74
C TRP A 164 -9.16 -15.00 12.30
N LYS A 165 -10.40 -15.15 11.77
CA LYS A 165 -10.66 -15.53 10.38
C LYS A 165 -10.15 -14.46 9.40
N SER A 166 -10.34 -13.20 9.76
CA SER A 166 -9.82 -12.08 8.97
C SER A 166 -8.30 -12.02 9.00
N LEU A 167 -7.67 -12.27 10.16
CA LEU A 167 -6.22 -12.36 10.26
C LEU A 167 -5.68 -13.48 9.37
N LEU A 168 -6.28 -14.66 9.45
CA LEU A 168 -5.88 -15.79 8.62
C LEU A 168 -6.06 -15.48 7.13
N GLY A 169 -7.21 -14.89 6.73
CA GLY A 169 -7.47 -14.47 5.35
C GLY A 169 -6.44 -13.45 4.85
N GLN A 170 -6.14 -12.43 5.65
CA GLN A 170 -5.09 -11.46 5.31
C GLN A 170 -3.72 -12.13 5.19
N LEU A 171 -3.34 -13.00 6.14
CA LEU A 171 -2.06 -13.71 6.13
C LEU A 171 -1.90 -14.57 4.87
N LEU A 172 -2.92 -15.35 4.52
CA LEU A 172 -2.90 -16.22 3.34
C LEU A 172 -2.88 -15.40 2.04
N CYS A 173 -3.75 -14.39 1.93
CA CYS A 173 -3.79 -13.55 0.73
C CYS A 173 -2.51 -12.72 0.56
N LEU A 174 -2.04 -12.02 1.61
CA LEU A 174 -0.79 -11.25 1.51
C LEU A 174 0.41 -12.17 1.25
N GLY A 175 0.47 -13.33 1.91
CA GLY A 175 1.51 -14.33 1.67
C GLY A 175 1.54 -14.75 0.20
N TYR A 176 0.40 -15.17 -0.36
CA TYR A 176 0.31 -15.55 -1.76
C TYR A 176 0.66 -14.42 -2.72
N LEU A 177 0.08 -13.23 -2.52
CA LEU A 177 0.30 -12.08 -3.41
C LEU A 177 1.76 -11.60 -3.39
N ASN A 178 2.40 -11.55 -2.21
CA ASN A 178 3.76 -11.04 -2.11
C ASN A 178 4.82 -12.10 -2.41
N ILE A 179 4.62 -13.37 -2.03
CA ILE A 179 5.63 -14.40 -2.24
C ILE A 179 5.55 -14.98 -3.66
N HIS A 180 4.33 -15.28 -4.15
CA HIS A 180 4.17 -15.97 -5.45
C HIS A 180 3.95 -15.01 -6.62
N MET A 181 3.22 -13.90 -6.44
CA MET A 181 2.90 -13.01 -7.55
C MET A 181 3.89 -11.86 -7.72
N LEU A 182 4.47 -11.34 -6.62
CA LEU A 182 5.42 -10.22 -6.64
C LEU A 182 6.85 -10.63 -6.28
N GLY A 183 7.09 -11.88 -5.86
CA GLY A 183 8.41 -12.36 -5.48
C GLY A 183 9.36 -12.45 -6.68
N THR A 184 10.34 -11.54 -6.73
CA THR A 184 11.34 -11.48 -7.81
C THR A 184 12.78 -11.64 -7.30
N TYR A 185 13.03 -11.27 -6.04
CA TYR A 185 14.35 -11.37 -5.40
C TYR A 185 14.34 -12.39 -4.28
N PHE A 186 15.36 -13.26 -4.27
CA PHE A 186 15.47 -14.40 -3.39
C PHE A 186 16.80 -14.36 -2.64
N TYR A 187 16.77 -14.55 -1.32
CA TYR A 187 17.95 -14.69 -0.48
C TYR A 187 18.16 -16.16 -0.14
N PRO A 188 19.22 -16.82 -0.62
CA PRO A 188 19.53 -18.19 -0.23
C PRO A 188 19.98 -18.23 1.22
N ILE A 189 19.25 -18.96 2.06
CA ILE A 189 19.59 -19.19 3.47
C ILE A 189 19.95 -20.65 3.64
N SER A 190 21.17 -20.94 4.11
CA SER A 190 21.65 -22.30 4.37
C SER A 190 21.75 -22.54 5.86
N ILE A 191 21.04 -23.54 6.36
CA ILE A 191 21.10 -24.02 7.75
C ILE A 191 21.54 -25.47 7.72
N GLY A 192 22.83 -25.72 7.97
CA GLY A 192 23.43 -27.04 7.83
C GLY A 192 23.40 -27.52 6.37
N SER A 193 22.76 -28.67 6.11
CA SER A 193 22.58 -29.23 4.77
C SER A 193 21.33 -28.72 4.04
N TRP A 194 20.51 -27.90 4.69
CA TRP A 194 19.26 -27.38 4.15
C TRP A 194 19.47 -25.99 3.57
N THR A 195 19.10 -25.79 2.31
CA THR A 195 19.09 -24.46 1.67
C THR A 195 17.65 -24.13 1.30
N PHE A 196 17.15 -22.97 1.73
CA PHE A 196 15.86 -22.45 1.32
C PHE A 196 15.99 -21.01 0.83
N GLU A 197 15.09 -20.57 -0.01
CA GLU A 197 15.07 -19.24 -0.56
C GLU A 197 14.07 -18.37 0.19
N LEU A 198 14.56 -17.29 0.82
CA LEU A 198 13.70 -16.29 1.44
C LEU A 198 13.36 -15.21 0.41
N VAL A 199 12.06 -15.10 0.10
CA VAL A 199 11.57 -14.10 -0.84
C VAL A 199 11.60 -12.70 -0.20
N GLN A 200 12.32 -11.75 -0.79
CA GLN A 200 12.41 -10.36 -0.28
C GLN A 200 11.02 -9.73 -0.12
N GLN A 201 10.16 -9.86 -1.11
CA GLN A 201 8.81 -9.31 -1.07
C GLN A 201 7.95 -9.94 0.04
N GLY A 202 8.30 -11.13 0.53
CA GLY A 202 7.63 -11.82 1.64
C GLY A 202 7.69 -11.06 2.96
N PHE A 203 8.69 -10.19 3.17
CA PHE A 203 8.75 -9.31 4.34
C PHE A 203 7.51 -8.40 4.46
N ALA A 204 6.81 -8.10 3.36
CA ALA A 204 5.56 -7.35 3.36
C ALA A 204 4.48 -7.93 4.29
N VAL A 205 4.49 -9.25 4.51
CA VAL A 205 3.54 -9.94 5.40
C VAL A 205 3.70 -9.49 6.86
N LEU A 206 4.91 -9.10 7.28
CA LEU A 206 5.18 -8.58 8.63
C LEU A 206 4.45 -7.26 8.91
N ALA A 207 3.95 -6.56 7.89
CA ALA A 207 3.09 -5.39 8.05
C ALA A 207 1.81 -5.70 8.83
N LEU A 208 1.38 -6.96 8.87
CA LEU A 208 0.22 -7.37 9.68
C LEU A 208 0.46 -7.13 11.17
N ILE A 209 1.70 -7.17 11.66
CA ILE A 209 2.01 -6.92 13.07
C ILE A 209 1.52 -5.51 13.49
N PRO A 210 2.04 -4.39 12.94
CA PRO A 210 1.56 -3.07 13.31
C PRO A 210 0.09 -2.83 12.93
N ILE A 211 -0.41 -3.41 11.83
CA ILE A 211 -1.81 -3.33 11.42
C ILE A 211 -2.72 -3.94 12.49
N TRP A 212 -2.38 -5.09 13.05
CA TRP A 212 -3.20 -5.75 14.08
C TRP A 212 -3.03 -5.13 15.46
N LEU A 213 -1.99 -4.35 15.69
CA LEU A 213 -1.83 -3.48 16.86
C LEU A 213 -2.62 -2.16 16.76
N TYR A 214 -3.19 -1.84 15.59
CA TYR A 214 -4.01 -0.65 15.42
C TYR A 214 -5.29 -0.71 16.26
N ASN A 215 -5.56 0.34 17.03
CA ASN A 215 -6.66 0.39 18.01
C ASN A 215 -7.95 1.03 17.48
N GLY A 216 -8.04 1.34 16.19
CA GLY A 216 -9.21 2.00 15.58
C GLY A 216 -9.26 3.51 15.77
N ALA A 217 -8.35 4.11 16.55
CA ALA A 217 -8.32 5.54 16.81
C ALA A 217 -7.47 6.31 15.76
N ARG A 218 -7.89 7.53 15.43
CA ARG A 218 -7.13 8.38 14.51
C ARG A 218 -5.80 8.87 15.10
N GLY A 219 -5.76 9.08 16.43
CA GLY A 219 -4.63 9.72 17.10
C GLY A 219 -4.55 11.21 16.78
N HIS A 220 -3.33 11.76 16.72
CA HIS A 220 -3.13 13.15 16.33
C HIS A 220 -3.62 13.37 14.90
N HIS A 221 -4.61 14.24 14.74
CA HIS A 221 -5.23 14.53 13.45
C HIS A 221 -5.44 16.03 13.27
N SER A 222 -4.66 16.63 12.37
CA SER A 222 -4.84 17.99 11.91
C SER A 222 -4.92 18.03 10.38
N LYS A 223 -5.51 19.10 9.83
CA LYS A 223 -5.45 19.33 8.38
C LYS A 223 -4.01 19.42 7.88
N ALA A 224 -3.13 20.07 8.65
CA ALA A 224 -1.71 20.18 8.34
C ALA A 224 -1.05 18.79 8.23
N PHE A 225 -1.28 17.90 9.20
CA PHE A 225 -0.77 16.53 9.16
C PHE A 225 -1.31 15.75 7.96
N GLN A 226 -2.60 15.90 7.64
CA GLN A 226 -3.19 15.27 6.47
C GLN A 226 -2.51 15.70 5.17
N TYR A 227 -2.30 17.00 4.96
CA TYR A 227 -1.57 17.50 3.77
C TYR A 227 -0.10 17.12 3.79
N PHE A 228 0.53 17.07 4.96
CA PHE A 228 1.89 16.57 5.12
C PHE A 228 2.02 15.11 4.62
N CYS A 229 1.12 14.22 5.01
CA CYS A 229 1.13 12.83 4.55
C CYS A 229 1.02 12.72 3.01
N TYR A 230 0.18 13.55 2.37
CA TYR A 230 0.08 13.57 0.91
C TYR A 230 1.32 14.18 0.25
N ALA A 231 1.81 15.30 0.76
CA ALA A 231 2.95 16.02 0.20
C ALA A 231 4.27 15.27 0.41
N PHE A 232 4.38 14.45 1.45
CA PHE A 232 5.57 13.68 1.76
C PHE A 232 6.00 12.80 0.58
N TYR A 233 5.02 12.16 -0.09
CA TYR A 233 5.33 11.24 -1.18
C TYR A 233 6.04 11.92 -2.37
N PRO A 234 5.52 12.96 -3.01
CA PRO A 234 6.25 13.65 -4.08
C PRO A 234 7.49 14.39 -3.57
N ALA A 235 7.45 14.96 -2.35
CA ALA A 235 8.55 15.76 -1.84
C ALA A 235 9.81 14.93 -1.56
N HIS A 236 9.69 13.76 -0.88
CA HIS A 236 10.87 12.94 -0.59
C HIS A 236 11.48 12.33 -1.86
N LEU A 237 10.65 11.94 -2.86
CA LEU A 237 11.15 11.47 -4.16
C LEU A 237 11.97 12.55 -4.86
N LEU A 238 11.46 13.79 -4.89
CA LEU A 238 12.19 14.90 -5.49
C LEU A 238 13.50 15.19 -4.75
N VAL A 239 13.49 15.20 -3.42
CA VAL A 239 14.72 15.37 -2.60
C VAL A 239 15.72 14.25 -2.88
N LEU A 240 15.28 13.00 -2.91
CA LEU A 240 16.15 11.86 -3.21
C LEU A 240 16.72 11.94 -4.63
N TYR A 241 15.93 12.33 -5.61
CA TYR A 241 16.41 12.54 -6.97
C TYR A 241 17.49 13.61 -7.05
N VAL A 242 17.29 14.78 -6.42
CA VAL A 242 18.29 15.86 -6.39
C VAL A 242 19.57 15.40 -5.70
N LEU A 243 19.45 14.74 -4.55
CA LEU A 243 20.63 14.21 -3.83
C LEU A 243 21.37 13.16 -4.68
N TRP A 244 20.63 12.29 -5.36
CA TRP A 244 21.22 11.29 -6.26
C TRP A 244 22.01 11.92 -7.40
N GLN A 245 21.45 12.96 -8.05
CA GLN A 245 22.14 13.71 -9.11
C GLN A 245 23.39 14.47 -8.62
N LEU A 246 23.41 14.90 -7.36
CA LEU A 246 24.56 15.58 -6.77
C LEU A 246 25.65 14.59 -6.31
N TRP A 247 25.28 13.33 -6.07
CA TRP A 247 26.21 12.29 -5.58
C TRP A 247 26.93 11.55 -6.73
N MET A 248 26.31 11.49 -7.93
CA MET A 248 26.93 10.93 -9.14
C MET A 248 27.83 11.95 -9.85
#